data_38089b5b28a1051d5bf31bd2bb537a88
#
_entry.id   38089b5b28a1051d5bf31bd2bb537a88
#
_cell.length_a   1.000
_cell.length_b   1.000
_cell.length_c   1.000
_cell.angle_alpha   90.00
_cell.angle_beta   90.00
_cell.angle_gamma   90.00
#
_symmetry.space_group_name_H-M   'P 1'
#
loop_
_entity.id
_entity.type
_entity.pdbx_description
1 polymer ?
#
loop_
_entity_poly.entity_id
_entity_poly.type
_entity_poly.pdbx_seq_one_letter_code
_entity_poly.pdbx_strand_id
1 'polypeptide(L)'
;VKKSVTGEGNSTTTNLQQGLCKVWYNISSNFATTNDSFNIGSITDNATGEHNGNFTNNMSSANYGALADHHNNNNDGAGLRMGQVHDTATDGVRVHTGSNSGNTIVFEEDGDFTQPVCHVMGDLA
;
A
#
# COMPACT_ATOMS: atom_id res chain seq x y z
N VAL A 1 11.24 1.58 24.15
CA VAL A 1 12.40 0.66 24.10
C VAL A 1 12.66 0.31 22.64
N LYS A 2 13.82 0.75 22.11
CA LYS A 2 14.27 0.31 20.78
C LYS A 2 14.63 -1.18 20.84
N LYS A 3 13.92 -2.01 20.10
CA LYS A 3 14.32 -3.40 19.89
C LYS A 3 15.14 -3.50 18.61
N SER A 4 16.27 -4.17 18.68
CA SER A 4 17.14 -4.45 17.54
C SER A 4 17.29 -5.95 17.34
N VAL A 5 17.56 -6.37 16.13
CA VAL A 5 17.93 -7.74 15.78
C VAL A 5 19.43 -7.73 15.48
N THR A 6 20.15 -8.65 16.09
CA THR A 6 21.57 -8.86 15.80
C THR A 6 21.70 -9.84 14.65
N GLY A 7 22.46 -9.47 13.62
CA GLY A 7 22.75 -10.33 12.49
C GLY A 7 23.63 -11.55 12.84
N GLU A 8 23.69 -12.51 11.95
CA GLU A 8 24.64 -13.62 12.07
C GLU A 8 26.08 -13.08 12.19
N GLY A 9 26.86 -13.61 13.10
CA GLY A 9 28.19 -13.11 13.42
C GLY A 9 28.25 -12.11 14.57
N ASN A 10 27.12 -11.71 15.12
CA ASN A 10 26.99 -10.91 16.36
C ASN A 10 27.67 -9.53 16.32
N SER A 11 27.95 -9.00 15.12
CA SER A 11 28.69 -7.74 14.93
C SER A 11 27.86 -6.56 14.42
N THR A 12 26.69 -6.82 13.83
CA THR A 12 25.80 -5.77 13.32
C THR A 12 24.41 -5.88 13.91
N THR A 13 23.83 -4.75 14.28
CA THR A 13 22.47 -4.68 14.78
C THR A 13 21.60 -3.89 13.80
N THR A 14 20.41 -4.39 13.52
CA THR A 14 19.41 -3.70 12.72
C THR A 14 18.24 -3.28 13.61
N ASN A 15 17.75 -2.07 13.43
CA ASN A 15 16.55 -1.62 14.11
C ASN A 15 15.35 -2.44 13.62
N LEU A 16 14.79 -3.28 14.49
CA LEU A 16 13.63 -4.10 14.17
C LEU A 16 12.43 -3.25 13.72
N GLN A 17 12.31 -2.05 14.28
CA GLN A 17 11.21 -1.14 13.96
C GLN A 17 11.21 -0.75 12.49
N GLN A 18 12.37 -0.48 11.88
CA GLN A 18 12.46 -0.14 10.46
C GLN A 18 12.17 -1.30 9.52
N GLY A 19 12.45 -2.52 9.97
CA GLY A 19 12.22 -3.74 9.18
C GLY A 19 10.78 -4.25 9.18
N LEU A 20 9.91 -3.72 10.05
CA LEU A 20 8.52 -4.16 10.15
C LEU A 20 7.59 -3.30 9.29
N CYS A 21 6.59 -3.94 8.70
CA CYS A 21 5.50 -3.24 8.04
C CYS A 21 4.72 -2.40 9.07
N LYS A 22 4.52 -1.11 8.79
CA LYS A 22 3.85 -0.16 9.68
C LYS A 22 2.40 0.11 9.30
N VAL A 23 2.10 -0.09 8.05
CA VAL A 23 0.77 0.05 7.48
C VAL A 23 0.60 -1.02 6.43
N TRP A 24 -0.55 -1.66 6.41
CA TRP A 24 -0.98 -2.43 5.26
C TRP A 24 -2.50 -2.43 5.16
N TYR A 25 -3.00 -2.58 3.96
CA TYR A 25 -4.41 -2.75 3.72
C TYR A 25 -4.68 -3.59 2.48
N ASN A 26 -5.85 -4.20 2.48
CA ASN A 26 -6.50 -4.82 1.35
C ASN A 26 -7.91 -4.24 1.29
N ILE A 27 -8.29 -3.68 0.15
CA ILE A 27 -9.58 -3.01 -0.03
C ILE A 27 -10.32 -3.57 -1.24
N SER A 28 -11.63 -3.33 -1.29
CA SER A 28 -12.44 -3.65 -2.46
C SER A 28 -12.02 -2.82 -3.67
N SER A 29 -12.30 -3.33 -4.85
CA SER A 29 -11.96 -2.68 -6.13
C SER A 29 -12.55 -1.28 -6.30
N ASN A 30 -13.72 -1.03 -5.73
CA ASN A 30 -14.39 0.27 -5.76
C ASN A 30 -14.01 1.16 -4.56
N PHE A 31 -12.96 0.82 -3.80
CA PHE A 31 -12.44 1.53 -2.62
C PHE A 31 -13.46 1.74 -1.47
N ALA A 32 -14.67 1.18 -1.59
CA ALA A 32 -15.74 1.41 -0.63
C ALA A 32 -15.62 0.56 0.65
N THR A 33 -14.90 -0.55 0.59
CA THR A 33 -14.78 -1.50 1.70
C THR A 33 -13.32 -1.83 1.99
N THR A 34 -12.91 -1.69 3.23
CA THR A 34 -11.65 -2.25 3.72
C THR A 34 -11.90 -3.70 4.11
N ASN A 35 -11.28 -4.63 3.38
CA ASN A 35 -11.40 -6.06 3.66
C ASN A 35 -10.62 -6.42 4.93
N ASP A 36 -9.38 -5.94 5.00
CA ASP A 36 -8.53 -6.05 6.18
C ASP A 36 -7.42 -5.01 6.14
N SER A 37 -6.91 -4.59 7.31
CA SER A 37 -5.89 -3.56 7.39
C SER A 37 -5.18 -3.50 8.74
N PHE A 38 -4.03 -2.84 8.74
CA PHE A 38 -3.30 -2.46 9.95
C PHE A 38 -2.87 -1.00 9.87
N ASN A 39 -3.13 -0.22 10.91
CA ASN A 39 -2.84 1.22 11.03
C ASN A 39 -3.50 2.09 9.96
N ILE A 40 -4.68 1.70 9.48
CA ILE A 40 -5.53 2.47 8.58
C ILE A 40 -6.74 2.98 9.36
N GLY A 41 -6.98 4.27 9.31
CA GLY A 41 -8.16 4.92 9.87
C GLY A 41 -9.30 5.01 8.87
N SER A 42 -8.99 5.26 7.60
CA SER A 42 -9.98 5.32 6.52
C SER A 42 -9.33 5.18 5.15
N ILE A 43 -10.13 4.82 4.16
CA ILE A 43 -9.79 4.94 2.74
C ILE A 43 -10.60 6.09 2.16
N THR A 44 -9.98 6.94 1.38
CA THR A 44 -10.64 8.01 0.64
C THR A 44 -10.55 7.69 -0.85
N ASP A 45 -11.68 7.54 -1.49
CA ASP A 45 -11.80 7.48 -2.93
C ASP A 45 -11.67 8.91 -3.48
N ASN A 46 -10.67 9.16 -4.31
CA ASN A 46 -10.39 10.48 -4.87
C ASN A 46 -10.91 10.60 -6.31
N ALA A 47 -10.72 9.58 -7.10
CA ALA A 47 -11.11 9.51 -8.51
C ALA A 47 -10.94 8.07 -9.03
N THR A 48 -11.43 7.81 -10.23
CA THR A 48 -11.25 6.51 -10.89
C THR A 48 -9.79 6.07 -10.86
N GLY A 49 -9.54 4.95 -10.20
CA GLY A 49 -8.21 4.39 -10.02
C GLY A 49 -7.30 5.18 -9.08
N GLU A 50 -7.85 6.05 -8.23
CA GLU A 50 -7.06 6.82 -7.27
C GLU A 50 -7.69 6.81 -5.88
N HIS A 51 -6.94 6.38 -4.89
CA HIS A 51 -7.37 6.40 -3.49
C HIS A 51 -6.26 6.81 -2.53
N ASN A 52 -6.66 7.29 -1.35
CA ASN A 52 -5.75 7.50 -0.22
C ASN A 52 -6.01 6.47 0.87
N GLY A 53 -4.94 5.87 1.38
CA GLY A 53 -4.95 5.19 2.67
C GLY A 53 -4.54 6.17 3.77
N ASN A 54 -5.49 6.58 4.62
CA ASN A 54 -5.24 7.51 5.71
C ASN A 54 -4.84 6.74 6.97
N PHE A 55 -3.73 7.11 7.59
CA PHE A 55 -3.17 6.38 8.72
C PHE A 55 -3.85 6.73 10.04
N THR A 56 -3.99 5.76 10.93
CA THR A 56 -4.42 5.98 12.32
C THR A 56 -3.29 6.61 13.14
N ASN A 57 -2.08 6.08 12.98
CA ASN A 57 -0.87 6.62 13.60
C ASN A 57 0.09 7.07 12.50
N ASN A 58 0.50 8.31 12.56
CA ASN A 58 1.32 8.93 11.53
C ASN A 58 2.72 8.32 11.44
N MET A 59 3.31 8.41 10.26
CA MET A 59 4.74 8.16 10.06
C MET A 59 5.55 9.36 10.56
N SER A 60 6.77 9.13 11.02
CA SER A 60 7.66 10.20 11.49
C SER A 60 8.10 11.16 10.38
N SER A 61 8.05 10.71 9.13
CA SER A 61 8.31 11.54 7.95
C SER A 61 7.57 10.97 6.73
N ALA A 62 7.44 11.76 5.67
CA ALA A 62 6.91 11.29 4.40
C ALA A 62 7.94 10.45 3.58
N ASN A 63 9.18 10.34 4.04
CA ASN A 63 10.26 9.60 3.36
C ASN A 63 10.29 8.14 3.83
N TYR A 64 9.25 7.39 3.56
CA TYR A 64 9.15 5.97 3.86
C TYR A 64 9.07 5.13 2.57
N GLY A 65 9.36 3.84 2.67
CA GLY A 65 9.16 2.90 1.56
C GLY A 65 7.71 2.44 1.52
N ALA A 66 7.10 2.49 0.35
CA ALA A 66 5.76 1.95 0.15
C ALA A 66 5.69 1.15 -1.15
N LEU A 67 4.92 0.08 -1.13
CA LEU A 67 4.63 -0.78 -2.27
C LEU A 67 3.12 -0.90 -2.41
N ALA A 68 2.63 -0.71 -3.62
CA ALA A 68 1.24 -0.94 -3.97
C ALA A 68 1.14 -1.96 -5.09
N ASP A 69 0.14 -2.80 -5.03
CA ASP A 69 -0.14 -3.83 -6.01
C ASP A 69 -1.63 -4.14 -6.07
N HIS A 70 -2.02 -5.01 -6.98
CA HIS A 70 -3.37 -5.50 -7.13
C HIS A 70 -3.42 -7.03 -7.00
N HIS A 71 -4.35 -7.49 -6.19
CA HIS A 71 -4.73 -8.90 -6.19
C HIS A 71 -5.85 -9.12 -7.21
N ASN A 72 -5.55 -9.81 -8.29
CA ASN A 72 -6.56 -10.20 -9.28
C ASN A 72 -7.25 -11.50 -8.84
N ASN A 73 -8.52 -11.39 -8.48
CA ASN A 73 -9.34 -12.55 -8.10
C ASN A 73 -10.00 -13.25 -9.29
N ASN A 74 -9.83 -12.72 -10.50
CA ASN A 74 -10.49 -13.26 -11.67
C ASN A 74 -9.52 -13.93 -12.64
N ASN A 75 -9.91 -15.09 -13.12
CA ASN A 75 -9.14 -15.90 -14.05
C ASN A 75 -9.54 -15.61 -15.51
N ASP A 76 -9.86 -14.35 -15.82
CA ASP A 76 -10.42 -13.94 -17.11
C ASP A 76 -9.40 -13.64 -18.22
N GLY A 77 -8.12 -13.84 -17.93
CA GLY A 77 -7.05 -13.54 -18.89
C GLY A 77 -6.87 -12.05 -19.20
N ALA A 78 -7.54 -11.17 -18.48
CA ALA A 78 -7.36 -9.74 -18.60
C ALA A 78 -5.93 -9.33 -18.23
N GLY A 79 -5.39 -8.33 -18.91
CA GLY A 79 -4.01 -7.93 -18.88
C GLY A 79 -3.43 -7.63 -17.50
N LEU A 80 -2.18 -7.21 -17.47
CA LEU A 80 -1.45 -6.88 -16.25
C LEU A 80 -2.18 -5.77 -15.48
N ARG A 81 -2.51 -6.04 -14.24
CA ARG A 81 -3.02 -5.04 -13.28
C ARG A 81 -1.85 -4.48 -12.49
N MET A 82 -1.91 -3.20 -12.18
CA MET A 82 -0.81 -2.49 -11.54
C MET A 82 -1.31 -1.60 -10.41
N GLY A 83 -0.63 -1.64 -9.28
CA GLY A 83 -0.71 -0.63 -8.24
C GLY A 83 0.57 0.22 -8.25
N GLN A 84 0.43 1.52 -8.06
CA GLN A 84 1.55 2.45 -7.96
C GLN A 84 1.34 3.40 -6.81
N VAL A 85 2.35 3.54 -5.95
CA VAL A 85 2.39 4.64 -4.99
C VAL A 85 2.63 5.94 -5.75
N HIS A 86 1.69 6.87 -5.65
CA HIS A 86 1.74 8.16 -6.34
C HIS A 86 2.34 9.25 -5.46
N ASP A 87 1.93 9.27 -4.18
CA ASP A 87 2.37 10.29 -3.24
C ASP A 87 2.44 9.72 -1.81
N THR A 88 3.31 10.31 -1.00
CA THR A 88 3.51 9.94 0.41
C THR A 88 3.39 11.15 1.32
N ALA A 89 2.63 11.02 2.39
CA ALA A 89 2.48 12.02 3.44
C ALA A 89 2.66 11.36 4.81
N THR A 90 2.92 12.13 5.86
CA THR A 90 3.07 11.57 7.20
C THR A 90 1.81 10.86 7.69
N ASP A 91 0.65 11.31 7.27
CA ASP A 91 -0.68 10.83 7.66
C ASP A 91 -1.36 9.90 6.65
N GLY A 92 -0.70 9.59 5.52
CA GLY A 92 -1.30 8.74 4.51
C GLY A 92 -0.43 8.47 3.29
N VAL A 93 -0.93 7.59 2.44
CA VAL A 93 -0.34 7.22 1.16
C VAL A 93 -1.39 7.33 0.05
N ARG A 94 -1.02 7.94 -1.08
CA ARG A 94 -1.86 7.97 -2.28
C ARG A 94 -1.42 6.87 -3.24
N VAL A 95 -2.38 6.12 -3.72
CA VAL A 95 -2.14 4.99 -4.63
C VAL A 95 -2.99 5.16 -5.89
N HIS A 96 -2.35 4.92 -7.02
CA HIS A 96 -3.01 4.76 -8.32
C HIS A 96 -3.12 3.29 -8.66
N THR A 97 -4.23 2.92 -9.26
CA THR A 97 -4.53 1.58 -9.73
C THR A 97 -4.91 1.61 -11.20
N GLY A 98 -4.49 0.63 -11.95
CA GLY A 98 -4.77 0.61 -13.37
C GLY A 98 -4.40 -0.71 -14.04
N SER A 99 -4.70 -0.79 -15.33
CA SER A 99 -4.35 -1.91 -16.18
C SER A 99 -3.56 -1.47 -17.40
N ASN A 100 -2.87 -2.41 -18.01
CA ASN A 100 -2.26 -2.23 -19.31
C ASN A 100 -3.22 -2.76 -20.39
N SER A 101 -3.78 -1.84 -21.17
CA SER A 101 -4.57 -2.17 -22.37
C SER A 101 -3.77 -1.83 -23.63
N GLY A 102 -3.12 -2.84 -24.20
CA GLY A 102 -2.23 -2.64 -25.34
C GLY A 102 -0.96 -1.87 -24.97
N ASN A 103 -0.76 -0.68 -25.51
CA ASN A 103 0.37 0.21 -25.22
C ASN A 103 0.00 1.39 -24.31
N THR A 104 -1.17 1.36 -23.69
CA THR A 104 -1.70 2.47 -22.88
C THR A 104 -1.99 1.97 -21.46
N ILE A 105 -1.56 2.76 -20.47
CA ILE A 105 -1.97 2.55 -19.08
C ILE A 105 -3.31 3.26 -18.90
N VAL A 106 -4.29 2.53 -18.40
CA VAL A 106 -5.63 3.04 -18.10
C VAL A 106 -5.81 2.98 -16.58
N PHE A 107 -6.18 4.11 -15.98
CA PHE A 107 -6.62 4.11 -14.58
C PHE A 107 -7.96 3.41 -14.49
N GLU A 108 -8.07 2.47 -13.58
CA GLU A 108 -9.26 1.64 -13.44
C GLU A 108 -9.66 1.56 -11.98
N GLU A 109 -10.94 1.76 -11.79
CA GLU A 109 -11.69 1.46 -10.59
C GLU A 109 -12.79 0.52 -11.05
N ASP A 110 -12.52 -0.77 -11.06
CA ASP A 110 -13.54 -1.68 -11.59
C ASP A 110 -13.96 -2.74 -10.59
N GLY A 111 -15.27 -2.85 -10.50
CA GLY A 111 -16.05 -3.39 -9.44
C GLY A 111 -15.88 -4.86 -9.12
N ASP A 112 -15.26 -5.71 -9.92
CA ASP A 112 -15.32 -7.15 -9.66
C ASP A 112 -13.99 -7.90 -9.70
N PHE A 113 -12.88 -7.27 -10.08
CA PHE A 113 -11.73 -8.06 -10.50
C PHE A 113 -10.45 -7.87 -9.70
N THR A 114 -10.32 -6.80 -8.93
CA THR A 114 -9.04 -6.50 -8.28
C THR A 114 -9.22 -5.98 -6.86
N GLN A 115 -8.35 -6.42 -5.98
CA GLN A 115 -8.27 -5.91 -4.62
C GLN A 115 -6.95 -5.15 -4.49
N PRO A 116 -6.97 -3.82 -4.43
CA PRO A 116 -5.77 -3.04 -4.15
C PRO A 116 -5.19 -3.39 -2.79
N VAL A 117 -3.88 -3.55 -2.77
CA VAL A 117 -3.10 -3.78 -1.55
C VAL A 117 -1.98 -2.78 -1.46
N CYS A 118 -1.63 -2.36 -0.26
CA CYS A 118 -0.48 -1.50 -0.02
C CYS A 118 0.24 -1.90 1.27
N HIS A 119 1.56 -1.78 1.24
CA HIS A 119 2.43 -2.00 2.39
C HIS A 119 3.36 -0.81 2.57
N VAL A 120 3.53 -0.37 3.80
CA VAL A 120 4.40 0.76 4.16
C VAL A 120 5.40 0.33 5.22
N MET A 121 6.67 0.67 4.98
CA MET A 121 7.79 0.42 5.89
C MET A 121 8.50 1.73 6.19
N GLY A 122 8.84 1.96 7.45
CA GLY A 122 9.48 3.17 7.93
C GLY A 122 9.36 3.32 9.43
N ASP A 123 9.47 4.54 9.95
CA ASP A 123 9.33 4.83 11.37
C ASP A 123 7.97 5.51 11.64
N LEU A 124 7.28 5.05 12.68
CA LEU A 124 6.11 5.74 13.22
C LEU A 124 6.56 6.99 14.00
N ALA A 125 5.71 8.02 14.05
CA ALA A 125 5.91 9.23 14.81
C ALA A 125 5.96 9.00 16.31
#